data_2bd65f0ae504b534ce415c4b7e75864d
#
_entry.id   2bd65f0ae504b534ce415c4b7e75864d
#
_cell.length_a   1.000
_cell.length_b   1.000
_cell.length_c   1.000
_cell.angle_alpha   90.00
_cell.angle_beta   90.00
_cell.angle_gamma   90.00
#
_symmetry.space_group_name_H-M   'P 1'
#
loop_
_entity.id
_entity.type
_entity.pdbx_description
1 polymer ?
#
loop_
_entity_poly.entity_id
_entity_poly.type
_entity_poly.pdbx_seq_one_letter_code
_entity_poly.pdbx_strand_id
1 'polypeptide(L)'
;MTTTDRAAARTSTTRFPVTVDAALRASGWQPGRWDIKQAEQWADILREHTTPAGHRHTVFPAAVEVWAEFGGLTLTPAGPGRQIAPETLRFDPLCGLHLARTLGDLGRALDTELCALGEETETQALLAIDTEGRVYALDHSGDWYLGSDIDAALDTLLSGATPVRLTTA
;
A
#
# COMPACT_ATOMS: atom_id res chain seq x y z
N MET A 1 20.68 -31.94 -5.30
CA MET A 1 20.53 -31.20 -6.10
C MET A 1 19.34 -30.48 -6.00
N THR A 2 18.48 -30.84 -5.84
CA THR A 2 17.17 -30.34 -5.87
C THR A 2 16.71 -29.65 -4.62
N THR A 3 17.46 -29.68 -3.52
CA THR A 3 17.06 -29.04 -2.26
C THR A 3 16.94 -27.54 -2.36
N THR A 4 17.84 -26.89 -3.08
CA THR A 4 17.81 -25.43 -3.28
C THR A 4 16.61 -25.00 -4.11
N ASP A 5 16.33 -25.72 -5.18
CA ASP A 5 15.19 -25.44 -6.05
C ASP A 5 13.87 -25.61 -5.33
N ARG A 6 13.78 -26.59 -4.47
CA ARG A 6 12.61 -26.85 -3.68
C ARG A 6 12.33 -25.74 -2.66
N ALA A 7 13.38 -25.23 -2.03
CA ALA A 7 13.26 -24.12 -1.09
C ALA A 7 12.83 -22.83 -1.78
N ALA A 8 13.40 -22.54 -2.93
CA ALA A 8 13.02 -21.37 -3.74
C ALA A 8 11.57 -21.46 -4.19
N ALA A 9 11.11 -22.59 -4.65
CA ALA A 9 9.73 -22.80 -5.06
C ALA A 9 8.76 -22.62 -3.87
N ARG A 10 9.09 -23.12 -2.71
CA ARG A 10 8.27 -22.93 -1.53
C ARG A 10 8.19 -21.46 -1.11
N THR A 11 9.30 -20.74 -1.13
CA THR A 11 9.32 -19.32 -0.80
C THR A 11 8.44 -18.52 -1.76
N SER A 12 8.49 -18.81 -3.05
CA SER A 12 7.68 -18.18 -4.07
C SER A 12 6.19 -18.45 -3.88
N THR A 13 5.80 -19.66 -3.50
CA THR A 13 4.40 -20.05 -3.32
C THR A 13 3.81 -19.62 -1.98
N THR A 14 4.64 -19.30 -1.00
CA THR A 14 4.17 -18.97 0.35
C THR A 14 4.20 -17.49 0.67
N ARG A 15 4.63 -16.65 -0.25
CA ARG A 15 4.68 -15.20 -0.01
C ARG A 15 3.31 -14.63 0.33
N PHE A 16 2.27 -15.03 -0.40
CA PHE A 16 0.90 -14.56 -0.18
C PHE A 16 -0.06 -15.73 0.03
N PRO A 17 -1.10 -15.55 0.88
CA PRO A 17 -2.21 -16.50 0.93
C PRO A 17 -2.86 -16.66 -0.45
N VAL A 18 -3.53 -17.79 -0.66
CA VAL A 18 -4.11 -18.14 -1.95
C VAL A 18 -5.05 -17.05 -2.50
N THR A 19 -5.88 -16.47 -1.64
CA THR A 19 -6.83 -15.43 -2.05
C THR A 19 -6.14 -14.13 -2.47
N VAL A 20 -5.07 -13.77 -1.78
CA VAL A 20 -4.27 -12.59 -2.10
C VAL A 20 -3.51 -12.81 -3.41
N ASP A 21 -2.86 -13.96 -3.54
CA ASP A 21 -2.12 -14.33 -4.75
C ASP A 21 -3.04 -14.33 -5.97
N ALA A 22 -4.25 -14.87 -5.84
CA ALA A 22 -5.23 -14.90 -6.93
C ALA A 22 -5.63 -13.48 -7.38
N ALA A 23 -5.90 -12.60 -6.42
CA ALA A 23 -6.24 -11.20 -6.73
C ALA A 23 -5.09 -10.47 -7.42
N LEU A 24 -3.87 -10.69 -6.95
CA LEU A 24 -2.67 -10.10 -7.56
C LEU A 24 -2.49 -10.56 -9.01
N ARG A 25 -2.55 -11.87 -9.24
CA ARG A 25 -2.37 -12.43 -10.59
C ARG A 25 -3.47 -12.01 -11.54
N ALA A 26 -4.70 -11.91 -11.05
CA ALA A 26 -5.82 -11.41 -11.85
C ALA A 26 -5.63 -9.96 -12.27
N SER A 27 -4.88 -9.16 -11.49
CA SER A 27 -4.59 -7.77 -11.83
C SER A 27 -3.43 -7.60 -12.82
N GLY A 28 -2.71 -8.68 -13.11
CA GLY A 28 -1.53 -8.66 -13.96
C GLY A 28 -0.20 -8.72 -13.22
N TRP A 29 -0.24 -8.81 -11.90
CA TRP A 29 0.98 -8.97 -11.10
C TRP A 29 1.59 -10.36 -11.33
N GLN A 30 2.91 -10.40 -11.38
CA GLN A 30 3.70 -11.64 -11.38
C GLN A 30 4.91 -11.44 -10.48
N PRO A 31 5.47 -12.52 -9.92
CA PRO A 31 6.72 -12.41 -9.16
C PRO A 31 7.81 -11.77 -10.02
N GLY A 32 8.53 -10.82 -9.44
CA GLY A 32 9.56 -10.08 -10.15
C GLY A 32 9.08 -8.82 -10.85
N ARG A 33 7.78 -8.51 -10.81
CA ARG A 33 7.26 -7.26 -11.39
C ARG A 33 7.97 -6.07 -10.75
N TRP A 34 8.54 -5.21 -11.59
CA TRP A 34 9.32 -4.07 -11.10
C TRP A 34 9.38 -2.98 -12.16
N ASP A 35 8.65 -1.89 -11.95
CA ASP A 35 8.64 -0.75 -12.86
C ASP A 35 9.20 0.48 -12.12
N ILE A 36 10.52 0.51 -11.98
CA ILE A 36 11.21 1.59 -11.28
C ILE A 36 11.07 2.92 -12.01
N LYS A 37 10.96 2.90 -13.31
CA LYS A 37 10.83 4.11 -14.12
C LYS A 37 9.53 4.84 -13.80
N GLN A 38 8.43 4.11 -13.72
CA GLN A 38 7.13 4.67 -13.33
C GLN A 38 7.17 5.18 -11.88
N ALA A 39 7.79 4.41 -10.99
CA ALA A 39 7.91 4.81 -9.59
C ALA A 39 8.71 6.10 -9.44
N GLU A 40 9.79 6.25 -10.18
CA GLU A 40 10.60 7.47 -10.17
C GLU A 40 9.85 8.67 -10.74
N GLN A 41 9.04 8.47 -11.77
CA GLN A 41 8.19 9.53 -12.31
C GLN A 41 7.19 10.04 -11.26
N TRP A 42 6.56 9.14 -10.54
CA TRP A 42 5.67 9.52 -9.45
C TRP A 42 6.41 10.24 -8.32
N ALA A 43 7.61 9.75 -7.99
CA ALA A 43 8.44 10.40 -6.96
C ALA A 43 8.74 11.85 -7.34
N ASP A 44 9.09 12.11 -8.59
CA ASP A 44 9.39 13.47 -9.08
C ASP A 44 8.16 14.35 -9.00
N ILE A 45 7.00 13.86 -9.45
CA ILE A 45 5.74 14.61 -9.40
C ILE A 45 5.40 14.99 -7.96
N LEU A 46 5.50 14.04 -7.03
CA LEU A 46 5.19 14.29 -5.62
C LEU A 46 6.16 15.25 -4.97
N ARG A 47 7.46 15.12 -5.26
CA ARG A 47 8.48 16.03 -4.70
C ARG A 47 8.31 17.46 -5.20
N GLU A 48 7.90 17.65 -6.43
CA GLU A 48 7.73 18.97 -7.03
C GLU A 48 6.43 19.65 -6.62
N HIS A 49 5.45 18.88 -6.14
CA HIS A 49 4.16 19.43 -5.76
C HIS A 49 4.21 20.14 -4.41
N THR A 50 3.66 21.35 -4.37
CA THR A 50 3.45 22.09 -3.13
C THR A 50 1.98 22.51 -3.08
N THR A 51 1.32 22.24 -1.95
CA THR A 51 -0.08 22.66 -1.78
C THR A 51 -0.17 24.17 -1.63
N PRO A 52 -1.35 24.80 -1.83
CA PRO A 52 -1.51 26.24 -1.64
C PRO A 52 -1.06 26.73 -0.25
N ALA A 53 -1.19 25.89 0.78
CA ALA A 53 -0.74 26.22 2.14
C ALA A 53 0.75 25.94 2.39
N GLY A 54 1.48 25.49 1.37
CA GLY A 54 2.93 25.26 1.46
C GLY A 54 3.36 23.88 1.92
N HIS A 55 2.44 22.93 2.01
CA HIS A 55 2.79 21.56 2.41
C HIS A 55 3.38 20.78 1.24
N ARG A 56 4.39 19.98 1.53
CA ARG A 56 5.12 19.18 0.55
C ARG A 56 5.14 17.72 0.96
N HIS A 57 5.26 16.84 -0.04
CA HIS A 57 5.40 15.41 0.18
C HIS A 57 6.85 15.04 0.51
N THR A 58 7.00 14.04 1.39
CA THR A 58 8.28 13.37 1.60
C THR A 58 8.24 12.05 0.86
N VAL A 59 9.26 11.77 0.06
CA VAL A 59 9.37 10.50 -0.68
C VAL A 59 10.59 9.75 -0.18
N PHE A 60 10.45 8.45 0.05
CA PHE A 60 11.51 7.61 0.63
C PHE A 60 11.47 6.20 0.03
N PRO A 61 12.56 5.41 0.18
CA PRO A 61 12.69 4.13 -0.51
C PRO A 61 11.55 3.13 -0.29
N ALA A 62 11.01 3.02 0.92
CA ALA A 62 9.92 2.07 1.18
C ALA A 62 8.71 2.32 0.29
N ALA A 63 8.37 3.60 0.03
CA ALA A 63 7.27 3.95 -0.86
C ALA A 63 7.60 3.64 -2.32
N VAL A 64 8.79 4.03 -2.76
CA VAL A 64 9.23 3.82 -4.15
C VAL A 64 9.24 2.33 -4.51
N GLU A 65 9.68 1.49 -3.59
CA GLU A 65 9.70 0.04 -3.80
C GLU A 65 8.28 -0.53 -3.99
N VAL A 66 7.31 -0.10 -3.20
CA VAL A 66 5.92 -0.54 -3.36
C VAL A 66 5.35 -0.04 -4.68
N TRP A 67 5.63 1.21 -5.05
CA TRP A 67 5.19 1.75 -6.34
C TRP A 67 5.79 0.97 -7.51
N ALA A 68 7.05 0.56 -7.41
CA ALA A 68 7.71 -0.20 -8.48
C ALA A 68 7.09 -1.58 -8.66
N GLU A 69 6.72 -2.24 -7.57
CA GLU A 69 6.15 -3.59 -7.62
C GLU A 69 4.65 -3.59 -7.93
N PHE A 70 3.88 -2.72 -7.33
CA PHE A 70 2.41 -2.76 -7.38
C PHE A 70 1.77 -1.57 -8.10
N GLY A 71 2.53 -0.54 -8.39
CA GLY A 71 1.97 0.69 -8.95
C GLY A 71 1.24 0.46 -10.27
N GLY A 72 0.10 1.13 -10.42
CA GLY A 72 -0.74 1.00 -11.59
C GLY A 72 -1.71 -0.17 -11.57
N LEU A 73 -1.60 -1.07 -10.58
CA LEU A 73 -2.50 -2.21 -10.48
C LEU A 73 -3.81 -1.85 -9.79
N THR A 74 -4.89 -2.50 -10.24
CA THR A 74 -6.18 -2.48 -9.58
C THR A 74 -6.45 -3.90 -9.09
N LEU A 75 -6.53 -4.08 -7.78
CA LEU A 75 -6.69 -5.38 -7.15
C LEU A 75 -8.15 -5.57 -6.73
N THR A 76 -8.83 -6.54 -7.35
CA THR A 76 -10.20 -6.88 -6.99
C THR A 76 -10.19 -8.09 -6.05
N PRO A 77 -10.85 -8.00 -4.88
CA PRO A 77 -10.87 -9.12 -3.96
C PRO A 77 -11.47 -10.38 -4.60
N ALA A 78 -10.89 -11.53 -4.26
CA ALA A 78 -11.30 -12.82 -4.82
C ALA A 78 -12.42 -13.49 -4.02
N GLY A 79 -12.82 -12.95 -2.88
CA GLY A 79 -13.83 -13.55 -2.04
C GLY A 79 -14.57 -12.53 -1.17
N PRO A 80 -15.55 -12.98 -0.37
CA PRO A 80 -16.44 -12.09 0.40
C PRO A 80 -15.79 -11.46 1.63
N GLY A 81 -14.60 -11.88 2.02
CA GLY A 81 -13.92 -11.40 3.21
C GLY A 81 -14.22 -12.27 4.43
N ARG A 82 -13.26 -12.24 5.40
CA ARG A 82 -13.36 -13.05 6.62
C ARG A 82 -14.15 -12.36 7.73
N GLN A 83 -14.00 -11.06 7.86
CA GLN A 83 -14.59 -10.25 8.94
C GLN A 83 -15.36 -9.07 8.39
N ILE A 84 -14.83 -8.42 7.37
CA ILE A 84 -15.48 -7.30 6.69
C ILE A 84 -15.43 -7.54 5.18
N ALA A 85 -16.27 -6.86 4.43
CA ALA A 85 -16.25 -6.92 2.97
C ALA A 85 -15.03 -6.17 2.46
N PRO A 86 -14.12 -6.85 1.72
CA PRO A 86 -12.96 -6.17 1.17
C PRO A 86 -13.36 -5.29 -0.03
N GLU A 87 -12.59 -4.24 -0.25
CA GLU A 87 -12.80 -3.33 -1.37
C GLU A 87 -11.77 -3.56 -2.46
N THR A 88 -12.07 -3.07 -3.65
CA THR A 88 -11.07 -2.98 -4.72
C THR A 88 -10.03 -1.94 -4.33
N LEU A 89 -8.75 -2.27 -4.56
CA LEU A 89 -7.63 -1.39 -4.26
C LEU A 89 -7.02 -0.87 -5.56
N ARG A 90 -6.65 0.40 -5.59
CA ARG A 90 -5.95 0.98 -6.72
C ARG A 90 -4.62 1.57 -6.26
N PHE A 91 -3.51 1.06 -6.79
CA PHE A 91 -2.17 1.53 -6.45
C PHE A 91 -1.75 2.66 -7.39
N ASP A 92 -2.02 3.89 -6.95
CA ASP A 92 -1.66 5.11 -7.66
C ASP A 92 -1.36 6.19 -6.60
N PRO A 93 -0.08 6.53 -6.35
CA PRO A 93 0.25 7.48 -5.30
C PRO A 93 -0.25 8.91 -5.58
N LEU A 94 -0.60 9.23 -6.82
CA LEU A 94 -1.13 10.54 -7.17
C LEU A 94 -2.51 10.81 -6.57
N CYS A 95 -3.22 9.77 -6.10
CA CYS A 95 -4.46 9.96 -5.36
C CYS A 95 -4.26 10.77 -4.07
N GLY A 96 -3.04 10.76 -3.54
CA GLY A 96 -2.67 11.55 -2.36
C GLY A 96 -1.98 12.87 -2.66
N LEU A 97 -1.92 13.29 -3.94
CA LEU A 97 -1.17 14.49 -4.34
C LEU A 97 -1.55 15.74 -3.54
N HIS A 98 -2.83 15.93 -3.28
CA HIS A 98 -3.34 17.10 -2.55
C HIS A 98 -3.45 16.89 -1.04
N LEU A 99 -2.95 15.76 -0.52
CA LEU A 99 -3.10 15.35 0.88
C LEU A 99 -1.78 15.41 1.66
N ALA A 100 -0.83 16.22 1.22
CA ALA A 100 0.48 16.36 1.91
C ALA A 100 0.32 16.78 3.37
N ARG A 101 -0.61 17.67 3.67
CA ARG A 101 -0.90 18.10 5.03
C ARG A 101 -1.42 16.93 5.89
N THR A 102 -2.39 16.20 5.37
CA THR A 102 -2.99 15.05 6.08
C THR A 102 -1.95 13.99 6.40
N LEU A 103 -1.11 13.67 5.40
CA LEU A 103 -0.01 12.71 5.59
C LEU A 103 1.01 13.22 6.60
N GLY A 104 1.35 14.50 6.52
CA GLY A 104 2.28 15.11 7.47
C GLY A 104 1.76 15.12 8.90
N ASP A 105 0.48 15.40 9.09
CA ASP A 105 -0.14 15.43 10.41
C ASP A 105 -0.12 14.03 11.06
N LEU A 106 -0.51 13.01 10.33
CA LEU A 106 -0.45 11.64 10.85
C LEU A 106 1.00 11.19 11.08
N GLY A 107 1.91 11.55 10.19
CA GLY A 107 3.33 11.24 10.36
C GLY A 107 3.89 11.81 11.65
N ARG A 108 3.56 13.04 11.98
CA ARG A 108 3.98 13.66 13.24
C ARG A 108 3.39 12.95 14.45
N ALA A 109 2.12 12.56 14.38
CA ALA A 109 1.47 11.82 15.45
C ALA A 109 2.09 10.44 15.69
N LEU A 110 2.62 9.82 14.63
CA LEU A 110 3.26 8.50 14.69
C LEU A 110 4.79 8.58 14.80
N ASP A 111 5.35 9.77 14.83
CA ASP A 111 6.80 10.01 14.84
C ASP A 111 7.51 9.36 13.65
N THR A 112 6.95 9.56 12.46
CA THR A 112 7.50 9.05 11.21
C THR A 112 7.07 9.94 10.05
N GLU A 113 7.36 9.53 8.82
CA GLU A 113 6.88 10.19 7.61
C GLU A 113 6.05 9.20 6.80
N LEU A 114 5.07 9.70 6.08
CA LEU A 114 4.14 8.89 5.29
C LEU A 114 4.12 9.30 3.84
N CYS A 115 4.01 8.30 2.95
CA CYS A 115 3.76 8.49 1.53
C CYS A 115 2.48 7.76 1.12
N ALA A 116 1.74 8.31 0.18
CA ALA A 116 0.58 7.65 -0.40
C ALA A 116 1.00 6.43 -1.24
N LEU A 117 0.21 5.37 -1.16
CA LEU A 117 0.36 4.18 -2.00
C LEU A 117 -0.77 4.06 -3.02
N GLY A 118 -1.97 4.41 -2.63
CA GLY A 118 -3.17 4.22 -3.43
C GLY A 118 -4.41 4.45 -2.59
N GLU A 119 -5.51 3.81 -2.98
CA GLU A 119 -6.78 3.99 -2.29
C GLU A 119 -7.66 2.74 -2.33
N GLU A 120 -8.57 2.65 -1.38
CA GLU A 120 -9.72 1.76 -1.45
C GLU A 120 -10.80 2.49 -2.27
N THR A 121 -11.30 1.87 -3.33
CA THR A 121 -12.08 2.61 -4.34
C THR A 121 -13.49 3.00 -3.90
N GLU A 122 -14.11 2.26 -2.97
CA GLU A 122 -15.47 2.56 -2.54
C GLU A 122 -15.52 3.63 -1.46
N THR A 123 -14.72 3.48 -0.42
CA THR A 123 -14.67 4.45 0.69
C THR A 123 -13.71 5.61 0.41
N GLN A 124 -12.87 5.46 -0.61
CA GLN A 124 -11.79 6.39 -0.93
C GLN A 124 -10.79 6.56 0.21
N ALA A 125 -10.65 5.53 1.05
CA ALA A 125 -9.61 5.54 2.08
C ALA A 125 -8.23 5.59 1.42
N LEU A 126 -7.41 6.51 1.88
CA LEU A 126 -6.03 6.66 1.39
C LEU A 126 -5.16 5.58 2.02
N LEU A 127 -4.43 4.85 1.20
CA LEU A 127 -3.44 3.89 1.68
C LEU A 127 -2.08 4.58 1.72
N ALA A 128 -1.38 4.46 2.83
CA ALA A 128 -0.10 5.12 3.04
C ALA A 128 0.90 4.19 3.70
N ILE A 129 2.19 4.46 3.47
CA ILE A 129 3.30 3.69 4.02
C ILE A 129 4.25 4.61 4.77
N ASP A 130 4.84 4.13 5.86
CA ASP A 130 5.87 4.88 6.58
C ASP A 130 7.29 4.45 6.16
N THR A 131 8.28 5.12 6.73
CA THR A 131 9.68 4.88 6.38
C THR A 131 10.18 3.48 6.75
N GLU A 132 9.49 2.80 7.66
CA GLU A 132 9.83 1.43 8.07
C GLU A 132 9.01 0.37 7.35
N GLY A 133 8.15 0.78 6.42
CA GLY A 133 7.33 -0.14 5.62
C GLY A 133 5.97 -0.46 6.20
N ARG A 134 5.60 0.09 7.35
CA ARG A 134 4.28 -0.12 7.95
C ARG A 134 3.22 0.60 7.14
N VAL A 135 2.06 -0.02 6.98
CA VAL A 135 1.00 0.47 6.08
C VAL A 135 -0.26 0.83 6.87
N TYR A 136 -0.88 1.92 6.45
CA TYR A 136 -2.04 2.51 7.10
C TYR A 136 -3.13 2.85 6.09
N ALA A 137 -4.37 2.95 6.58
CA ALA A 137 -5.49 3.52 5.82
C ALA A 137 -6.01 4.74 6.56
N LEU A 138 -6.29 5.80 5.81
CA LEU A 138 -6.82 7.05 6.34
C LEU A 138 -8.15 7.33 5.64
N ASP A 139 -9.22 7.46 6.41
CA ASP A 139 -10.53 7.86 5.90
C ASP A 139 -11.19 8.87 6.85
N HIS A 140 -12.38 9.33 6.50
CA HIS A 140 -13.09 10.33 7.29
C HIS A 140 -13.53 9.81 8.67
N SER A 141 -13.52 8.49 8.89
CA SER A 141 -13.90 7.89 10.17
C SER A 141 -12.71 7.65 11.09
N GLY A 142 -11.49 7.75 10.59
CA GLY A 142 -10.30 7.56 11.40
C GLY A 142 -9.11 7.05 10.61
N ASP A 143 -8.08 6.69 11.36
CA ASP A 143 -6.83 6.17 10.82
C ASP A 143 -6.65 4.74 11.32
N TRP A 144 -6.17 3.86 10.44
CA TRP A 144 -6.16 2.43 10.67
C TRP A 144 -4.79 1.84 10.35
N TYR A 145 -4.31 0.94 11.20
CA TYR A 145 -3.10 0.18 10.94
C TYR A 145 -3.45 -1.10 10.19
N LEU A 146 -2.77 -1.36 9.07
CA LEU A 146 -3.06 -2.50 8.21
C LEU A 146 -2.05 -3.63 8.30
N GLY A 147 -0.78 -3.32 8.56
CA GLY A 147 0.25 -4.34 8.64
C GLY A 147 1.65 -3.77 8.75
N SER A 148 2.58 -4.62 9.17
CA SER A 148 3.98 -4.24 9.38
C SER A 148 4.76 -4.06 8.07
N ASP A 149 4.22 -4.54 6.96
CA ASP A 149 4.75 -4.38 5.62
C ASP A 149 3.61 -4.45 4.60
N ILE A 150 3.95 -4.26 3.33
CA ILE A 150 2.94 -4.28 2.25
C ILE A 150 2.30 -5.66 2.11
N ASP A 151 3.05 -6.73 2.31
CA ASP A 151 2.50 -8.08 2.18
C ASP A 151 1.43 -8.34 3.24
N ALA A 152 1.70 -7.97 4.50
CA ALA A 152 0.72 -8.08 5.58
C ALA A 152 -0.50 -7.18 5.34
N ALA A 153 -0.28 -5.97 4.84
CA ALA A 153 -1.37 -5.03 4.53
C ALA A 153 -2.27 -5.57 3.41
N LEU A 154 -1.69 -6.15 2.37
CA LEU A 154 -2.46 -6.77 1.29
C LEU A 154 -3.31 -7.93 1.80
N ASP A 155 -2.77 -8.73 2.71
CA ASP A 155 -3.54 -9.80 3.34
C ASP A 155 -4.73 -9.24 4.13
N THR A 156 -4.49 -8.22 4.96
CA THR A 156 -5.56 -7.56 5.72
C THR A 156 -6.66 -7.04 4.80
N LEU A 157 -6.27 -6.31 3.75
CA LEU A 157 -7.21 -5.65 2.85
C LEU A 157 -7.96 -6.62 1.95
N LEU A 158 -7.27 -7.57 1.33
CA LEU A 158 -7.87 -8.47 0.34
C LEU A 158 -8.59 -9.65 0.96
N SER A 159 -8.20 -10.09 2.15
CA SER A 159 -8.90 -11.15 2.86
C SER A 159 -10.07 -10.62 3.70
N GLY A 160 -10.19 -9.32 3.85
CA GLY A 160 -11.26 -8.71 4.64
C GLY A 160 -11.09 -8.87 6.14
N ALA A 161 -9.86 -8.81 6.62
CA ALA A 161 -9.60 -8.78 8.06
C ALA A 161 -9.90 -7.39 8.62
N THR A 162 -10.37 -7.32 9.84
CA THR A 162 -10.66 -6.03 10.50
C THR A 162 -9.34 -5.33 10.84
N PRO A 163 -9.10 -4.12 10.31
CA PRO A 163 -7.88 -3.37 10.66
C PRO A 163 -7.94 -2.84 12.10
N VAL A 164 -6.78 -2.49 12.63
CA VAL A 164 -6.67 -1.93 13.98
C VAL A 164 -6.77 -0.42 13.93
N ARG A 165 -7.72 0.14 14.66
CA ARG A 165 -7.88 1.59 14.72
C ARG A 165 -6.74 2.21 15.50
N LEU A 166 -6.13 3.28 14.95
CA LEU A 166 -5.13 4.05 15.66
C LEU A 166 -5.79 5.01 16.64
N THR A 167 -5.30 4.99 17.87
CA THR A 167 -5.72 5.95 18.88
C THR A 167 -4.59 6.95 19.05
N THR A 168 -4.70 8.06 18.36
CA THR A 168 -3.77 9.17 18.56
C THR A 168 -4.36 10.06 19.65
N ALA A 169 -3.81 9.97 20.79
CA ALA A 169 -4.22 10.82 21.88
C ALA A 169 -3.66 12.23 21.69
#